data_9d462185fcd41a585251942566016406
#
_entry.id   9d462185fcd41a585251942566016406
#
_cell.length_a   1.000
_cell.length_b   1.000
_cell.length_c   1.000
_cell.angle_alpha   90.00
_cell.angle_beta   90.00
_cell.angle_gamma   90.00
#
_symmetry.space_group_name_H-M   'P 1'
#
loop_
_entity.id
_entity.type
_entity.pdbx_description
1 polymer ?
#
loop_
_entity_poly.entity_id
_entity_poly.type
_entity_poly.pdbx_seq_one_letter_code
_entity_poly.pdbx_strand_id
1 'polypeptide(L)'
;LLHEVDATTGQKKVVGAVCVDRYTGKEFKIKAKCVVNATGPYTDSIRKMDNPEVKEICQPSSGVHIVLPDYYSPTNMGLLDPHTSDGRVIFFLPWQKHTMAGTT
;
A
#
# COMPACT_ATOMS: atom_id res chain seq x y z
N LEU A 1 6.45 16.46 0.51
CA LEU A 1 6.96 16.69 -0.86
C LEU A 1 7.67 18.01 -0.96
N LEU A 2 8.63 18.13 -1.89
CA LEU A 2 9.29 19.39 -2.26
C LEU A 2 8.63 19.95 -3.53
N HIS A 3 8.37 21.24 -3.52
CA HIS A 3 7.73 21.94 -4.64
C HIS A 3 8.58 23.13 -5.10
N GLU A 4 8.51 23.37 -6.40
CA GLU A 4 8.96 24.60 -7.02
C GLU A 4 7.80 25.20 -7.84
N VAL A 5 7.77 26.51 -7.95
CA VAL A 5 6.80 27.22 -8.80
C VAL A 5 7.54 27.68 -10.05
N ASP A 6 7.03 27.29 -11.20
CA ASP A 6 7.55 27.74 -12.48
C ASP A 6 7.32 29.25 -12.61
N ALA A 7 8.41 30.00 -12.75
CA ALA A 7 8.38 31.48 -12.79
C ALA A 7 7.63 32.02 -14.01
N THR A 8 7.52 31.22 -15.07
CA THR A 8 6.87 31.64 -16.33
C THR A 8 5.39 31.33 -16.34
N THR A 9 5.02 30.13 -15.85
CA THR A 9 3.63 29.63 -15.92
C THR A 9 2.88 29.78 -14.61
N GLY A 10 3.58 30.03 -13.50
CA GLY A 10 3.01 30.01 -12.13
C GLY A 10 2.58 28.62 -11.64
N GLN A 11 2.85 27.57 -12.41
CA GLN A 11 2.46 26.22 -12.03
C GLN A 11 3.37 25.65 -10.95
N LYS A 12 2.75 25.06 -9.93
CA LYS A 12 3.43 24.31 -8.88
C LYS A 12 3.84 22.95 -9.42
N LYS A 13 5.10 22.57 -9.22
CA LYS A 13 5.67 21.29 -9.64
C LYS A 13 6.35 20.59 -8.49
N VAL A 14 6.12 19.29 -8.34
CA VAL A 14 6.88 18.44 -7.42
C VAL A 14 8.29 18.23 -7.97
N VAL A 15 9.30 18.50 -7.16
CA VAL A 15 10.72 18.40 -7.52
C VAL A 15 11.52 17.48 -6.59
N GLY A 16 10.84 16.75 -5.71
CA GLY A 16 11.46 15.83 -4.79
C GLY A 16 10.69 15.64 -3.48
N ALA A 17 11.41 15.19 -2.47
CA ALA A 17 10.86 14.96 -1.14
C ALA A 17 11.87 15.27 -0.03
N VAL A 18 11.37 15.64 1.13
CA VAL A 18 12.10 15.58 2.39
C VAL A 18 11.85 14.21 3.01
N CYS A 19 12.91 13.52 3.34
CA CYS A 19 12.88 12.18 3.90
C CYS A 19 13.53 12.16 5.27
N VAL A 20 13.06 11.27 6.14
CA VAL A 20 13.66 11.01 7.44
C VAL A 20 14.20 9.59 7.45
N ASP A 21 15.48 9.43 7.70
CA ASP A 21 16.08 8.14 7.97
C ASP A 21 15.59 7.62 9.33
N ARG A 22 14.86 6.52 9.32
CA ARG A 22 14.25 5.96 10.52
C ARG A 22 15.26 5.35 11.50
N TYR A 23 16.44 5.00 11.04
CA TYR A 23 17.50 4.46 11.90
C TYR A 23 18.30 5.55 12.62
N THR A 24 18.60 6.63 11.91
CA THR A 24 19.43 7.71 12.44
C THR A 24 18.65 8.92 12.91
N GLY A 25 17.38 9.03 12.53
CA GLY A 25 16.54 10.21 12.78
C GLY A 25 16.93 11.42 11.92
N LYS A 26 17.91 11.30 11.02
CA LYS A 26 18.39 12.42 10.21
C LYS A 26 17.41 12.72 9.08
N GLU A 27 17.12 14.00 8.91
CA GLU A 27 16.37 14.52 7.79
C GLU A 27 17.30 14.86 6.63
N PHE A 28 16.87 14.52 5.40
CA PHE A 28 17.59 14.84 4.18
C PHE A 28 16.62 15.09 3.03
N LYS A 29 17.08 15.84 2.02
CA LYS A 29 16.30 16.19 0.84
C LYS A 29 16.77 15.38 -0.37
N ILE A 30 15.81 14.82 -1.10
CA ILE A 30 16.04 14.17 -2.39
C ILE A 30 15.41 15.02 -3.46
N LYS A 31 16.21 15.47 -4.44
CA LYS A 31 15.70 16.10 -5.67
C LYS A 31 15.42 15.04 -6.72
N ALA A 32 14.27 15.14 -7.38
CA ALA A 32 13.85 14.19 -8.41
C ALA A 32 13.02 14.88 -9.48
N LYS A 33 13.12 14.40 -10.72
CA LYS A 33 12.28 14.85 -11.84
C LYS A 33 10.85 14.30 -11.72
N CYS A 34 10.67 13.21 -11.02
CA CYS A 34 9.39 12.55 -10.79
C CYS A 34 9.39 11.90 -9.40
N VAL A 35 8.25 11.95 -8.71
CA VAL A 35 8.00 11.20 -7.47
C VAL A 35 6.85 10.25 -7.74
N VAL A 36 7.10 8.94 -7.58
CA VAL A 36 6.09 7.90 -7.76
C VAL A 36 5.47 7.58 -6.40
N ASN A 37 4.16 7.76 -6.31
CA ASN A 37 3.40 7.37 -5.14
C ASN A 37 2.93 5.91 -5.29
N ALA A 38 3.58 5.00 -4.59
CA ALA A 38 3.26 3.57 -4.55
C ALA A 38 3.06 3.11 -3.09
N THR A 39 2.39 3.92 -2.27
CA THR A 39 2.30 3.74 -0.82
C THR A 39 1.08 2.95 -0.37
N GLY A 40 0.36 2.27 -1.30
CA GLY A 40 -0.77 1.41 -0.98
C GLY A 40 -1.87 2.16 -0.20
N PRO A 41 -2.23 1.72 1.03
CA PRO A 41 -3.29 2.33 1.82
C PRO A 41 -3.00 3.79 2.22
N TYR A 42 -1.74 4.24 2.11
CA TYR A 42 -1.34 5.62 2.42
C TYR A 42 -1.30 6.55 1.21
N THR A 43 -1.80 6.09 0.05
CA THR A 43 -1.80 6.84 -1.21
C THR A 43 -2.37 8.24 -1.05
N ASP A 44 -3.52 8.38 -0.41
CA ASP A 44 -4.18 9.67 -0.28
C ASP A 44 -3.46 10.63 0.67
N SER A 45 -2.76 10.13 1.67
CA SER A 45 -1.94 10.99 2.53
C SER A 45 -0.78 11.63 1.76
N ILE A 46 -0.16 10.90 0.84
CA ILE A 46 0.88 11.46 -0.04
C ILE A 46 0.29 12.45 -1.07
N ARG A 47 -0.89 12.14 -1.64
CA ARG A 47 -1.59 13.06 -2.55
C ARG A 47 -1.95 14.39 -1.88
N LYS A 48 -2.41 14.34 -0.63
CA LYS A 48 -2.72 15.53 0.18
C LYS A 48 -1.48 16.37 0.53
N MET A 49 -0.28 15.77 0.56
CA MET A 49 0.97 16.53 0.70
C MET A 49 1.26 17.39 -0.53
N ASP A 50 0.78 17.01 -1.71
CA ASP A 50 0.88 17.81 -2.93
C ASP A 50 -0.24 18.85 -3.03
N ASN A 51 -1.47 18.39 -2.92
CA ASN A 51 -2.65 19.25 -2.93
C ASN A 51 -3.63 18.81 -1.83
N PRO A 52 -3.81 19.61 -0.76
CA PRO A 52 -4.70 19.27 0.36
C PRO A 52 -6.18 19.08 -0.04
N GLU A 53 -6.60 19.73 -1.14
CA GLU A 53 -8.00 19.72 -1.60
C GLU A 53 -8.35 18.50 -2.47
N VAL A 54 -7.42 17.56 -2.70
CA VAL A 54 -7.72 16.40 -3.54
C VAL A 54 -8.75 15.49 -2.86
N LYS A 55 -9.71 15.02 -3.66
CA LYS A 55 -10.64 14.00 -3.23
C LYS A 55 -9.91 12.66 -3.01
N GLU A 56 -10.25 11.98 -1.93
CA GLU A 56 -9.74 10.63 -1.65
C GLU A 56 -10.19 9.65 -2.72
N ILE A 57 -9.30 8.75 -3.13
CA ILE A 57 -9.53 7.70 -4.11
C ILE A 57 -9.25 6.31 -3.55
N CYS A 58 -8.63 6.22 -2.37
CA CYS A 58 -8.27 4.97 -1.73
C CYS A 58 -9.15 4.76 -0.49
N GLN A 59 -9.79 3.60 -0.42
CA GLN A 59 -10.46 3.13 0.79
C GLN A 59 -9.62 2.00 1.39
N PRO A 60 -8.80 2.28 2.39
CA PRO A 60 -7.94 1.27 3.00
C PRO A 60 -8.76 0.14 3.61
N SER A 61 -8.32 -1.09 3.42
CA SER A 61 -8.83 -2.25 4.12
C SER A 61 -7.68 -2.99 4.81
N SER A 62 -7.99 -3.70 5.88
CA SER A 62 -7.03 -4.55 6.57
C SER A 62 -7.59 -5.96 6.71
N GLY A 63 -6.72 -6.94 6.60
CA GLY A 63 -7.04 -8.34 6.79
C GLY A 63 -5.92 -9.05 7.55
N VAL A 64 -6.21 -10.24 8.02
CA VAL A 64 -5.25 -11.10 8.71
C VAL A 64 -5.17 -12.42 7.98
N HIS A 65 -3.96 -12.89 7.75
CA HIS A 65 -3.69 -14.26 7.33
C HIS A 65 -3.25 -15.06 8.55
N ILE A 66 -3.79 -16.28 8.69
CA ILE A 66 -3.39 -17.22 9.72
C ILE A 66 -2.69 -18.41 9.08
N VAL A 67 -1.70 -18.95 9.77
CA VAL A 67 -0.98 -20.15 9.34
C VAL A 67 -1.50 -21.32 10.13
N LEU A 68 -2.00 -22.32 9.42
CA LEU A 68 -2.58 -23.55 9.95
C LEU A 68 -1.69 -24.76 9.57
N PRO A 69 -1.86 -25.91 10.21
CA PRO A 69 -1.24 -27.16 9.75
C PRO A 69 -1.62 -27.50 8.29
N ASP A 70 -0.75 -28.23 7.60
CA ASP A 70 -0.88 -28.53 6.17
C ASP A 70 -2.14 -29.33 5.78
N TYR A 71 -2.71 -30.09 6.71
CA TYR A 71 -3.92 -30.87 6.45
C TYR A 71 -5.20 -30.03 6.29
N TYR A 72 -5.15 -28.72 6.49
CA TYR A 72 -6.28 -27.81 6.25
C TYR A 72 -6.49 -27.45 4.77
N SER A 73 -5.56 -27.79 3.91
CA SER A 73 -5.71 -27.65 2.44
C SER A 73 -5.14 -28.87 1.72
N PRO A 74 -5.62 -29.17 0.50
CA PRO A 74 -4.98 -30.17 -0.36
C PRO A 74 -3.53 -29.77 -0.67
N THR A 75 -2.64 -30.74 -0.81
CA THR A 75 -1.19 -30.50 -0.98
C THR A 75 -0.85 -29.70 -2.24
N ASN A 76 -1.61 -29.87 -3.31
CA ASN A 76 -1.31 -29.32 -4.63
C ASN A 76 -2.37 -28.33 -5.13
N MET A 77 -3.28 -27.90 -4.27
CA MET A 77 -4.42 -27.08 -4.67
C MET A 77 -4.83 -26.16 -3.54
N GLY A 78 -5.07 -24.88 -3.89
CA GLY A 78 -5.74 -23.97 -2.98
C GLY A 78 -7.25 -24.15 -3.00
N LEU A 79 -7.89 -23.89 -1.87
CA LEU A 79 -9.33 -23.78 -1.74
C LEU A 79 -9.73 -22.33 -1.71
N LEU A 80 -10.84 -22.01 -2.38
CA LEU A 80 -11.41 -20.67 -2.41
C LEU A 80 -12.90 -20.76 -2.11
N ASP A 81 -13.35 -20.01 -1.12
CA ASP A 81 -14.78 -19.76 -0.89
C ASP A 81 -15.11 -18.31 -1.26
N PRO A 82 -15.78 -18.10 -2.42
CA PRO A 82 -16.10 -16.76 -2.90
C PRO A 82 -17.40 -16.20 -2.30
N HIS A 83 -18.15 -16.97 -1.51
CA HIS A 83 -19.48 -16.60 -1.05
C HIS A 83 -19.65 -16.80 0.46
N THR A 84 -18.83 -16.13 1.25
CA THR A 84 -19.02 -16.13 2.70
C THR A 84 -20.23 -15.30 3.11
N SER A 85 -20.77 -15.56 4.31
CA SER A 85 -21.95 -14.86 4.83
C SER A 85 -21.77 -13.36 5.01
N ASP A 86 -20.52 -12.89 5.12
CA ASP A 86 -20.16 -11.47 5.23
C ASP A 86 -19.68 -10.85 3.91
N GLY A 87 -19.83 -11.59 2.79
CA GLY A 87 -19.50 -11.11 1.44
C GLY A 87 -18.00 -11.06 1.11
N ARG A 88 -17.16 -11.64 1.93
CA ARG A 88 -15.70 -11.73 1.67
C ARG A 88 -15.38 -12.99 0.91
N VAL A 89 -14.22 -12.97 0.27
CA VAL A 89 -13.60 -14.16 -0.31
C VAL A 89 -12.59 -14.72 0.66
N ILE A 90 -12.72 -15.98 1.03
CA ILE A 90 -11.77 -16.68 1.90
C ILE A 90 -10.98 -17.69 1.07
N PHE A 91 -9.69 -17.81 1.36
CA PHE A 91 -8.81 -18.79 0.73
C PHE A 91 -8.05 -19.60 1.76
N PHE A 92 -7.70 -20.83 1.36
CA PHE A 92 -6.78 -21.72 2.05
C PHE A 92 -5.74 -22.18 1.03
N LEU A 93 -4.51 -21.73 1.21
CA LEU A 93 -3.43 -21.95 0.25
C LEU A 93 -2.31 -22.79 0.89
N PRO A 94 -1.84 -23.87 0.23
CA PRO A 94 -0.68 -24.60 0.71
C PRO A 94 0.56 -23.69 0.65
N TRP A 95 1.30 -23.62 1.76
CA TRP A 95 2.47 -22.78 1.88
C TRP A 95 3.50 -23.43 2.80
N GLN A 96 4.66 -23.84 2.24
CA GLN A 96 5.80 -24.35 3.01
C GLN A 96 5.42 -25.41 4.08
N LYS A 97 4.69 -26.45 3.69
CA LYS A 97 4.15 -27.50 4.58
C LYS A 97 3.18 -26.99 5.65
N HIS A 98 2.51 -25.90 5.37
CA HIS A 98 1.42 -25.33 6.15
C HIS A 98 0.31 -24.90 5.22
N THR A 99 -0.80 -24.46 5.78
CA THR A 99 -1.89 -23.82 5.05
C THR A 99 -1.99 -22.38 5.47
N MET A 100 -1.92 -21.47 4.52
CA MET A 100 -2.22 -20.06 4.75
C MET A 100 -3.71 -19.82 4.51
N ALA A 101 -4.42 -19.39 5.52
CA ALA A 101 -5.83 -19.07 5.46
C ALA A 101 -6.06 -17.56 5.65
N GLY A 102 -6.92 -16.97 4.83
CA GLY A 102 -7.19 -15.55 4.95
C GLY A 102 -8.17 -15.02 3.92
N THR A 103 -8.25 -13.70 3.91
CA THR A 103 -9.06 -12.89 2.99
C THR A 103 -8.27 -11.66 2.57
N THR A 104 -8.75 -10.97 1.59
CA THR A 104 -8.20 -9.69 1.11
C THR A 104 -9.01 -8.52 1.65
#